data_19e4629ce36ff054a06fc3d37d7a7679
#
_entry.id   19e4629ce36ff054a06fc3d37d7a7679
#
_cell.length_a   1.000
_cell.length_b   1.000
_cell.length_c   1.000
_cell.angle_alpha   90.00
_cell.angle_beta   90.00
_cell.angle_gamma   90.00
#
_symmetry.space_group_name_H-M   'P 1'
#
loop_
_entity.id
_entity.type
_entity.pdbx_description
1 polymer ?
#
loop_
_entity_poly.entity_id
_entity_poly.type
_entity_poly.pdbx_seq_one_letter_code
_entity_poly.pdbx_strand_id
1 'polypeptide(L)'
;MECCQCEGIEARFDKEYVANKLQRYREKGPKESTRILIEVLEETLDNDMTLLDIGSGIGDIQHALLGEGVKESYNCEASSAFIDACKQEAERQGNANRITHIKGDFVDIAENIPTADIVTLDRVICCYHDMPDLVIKSLAKARKLYGIVIPIDKWWVKLGTSIYYNLRFLIQRNPFRVFVHPTEAVETLIINNGFRNIFSQVKGTWQIAVYEKT
;
A
#
# COMPACT_ATOMS: atom_id res chain seq x y z
N MET A 1 4.42 23.05 -1.54
CA MET A 1 3.55 22.94 -2.75
C MET A 1 2.73 21.69 -2.54
N GLU A 2 1.41 21.78 -2.45
CA GLU A 2 0.59 20.58 -2.38
C GLU A 2 0.75 19.80 -3.69
N CYS A 3 1.03 18.52 -3.59
CA CYS A 3 1.18 17.63 -4.74
C CYS A 3 -0.19 17.47 -5.43
N CYS A 4 -0.32 17.80 -6.72
CA CYS A 4 -1.59 17.64 -7.45
C CYS A 4 -2.12 16.19 -7.40
N GLN A 5 -1.26 15.20 -7.18
CA GLN A 5 -1.67 13.81 -6.96
C GLN A 5 -2.41 13.67 -5.64
N CYS A 6 -1.97 14.34 -4.56
CA CYS A 6 -2.63 14.30 -3.26
C CYS A 6 -4.03 14.96 -3.29
N GLU A 7 -4.20 16.08 -4.01
CA GLU A 7 -5.52 16.67 -4.24
C GLU A 7 -6.44 15.69 -4.99
N GLY A 8 -5.89 14.99 -5.98
CA GLY A 8 -6.60 13.94 -6.71
C GLY A 8 -7.00 12.76 -5.83
N ILE A 9 -6.17 12.39 -4.85
CA ILE A 9 -6.44 11.33 -3.88
C ILE A 9 -7.62 11.70 -2.98
N GLU A 10 -7.63 12.90 -2.38
CA GLU A 10 -8.74 13.35 -1.53
C GLU A 10 -10.08 13.40 -2.30
N ALA A 11 -10.07 13.89 -3.54
CA ALA A 11 -11.26 13.92 -4.39
C ALA A 11 -11.71 12.53 -4.87
N ARG A 12 -10.76 11.57 -5.01
CA ARG A 12 -11.04 10.19 -5.46
C ARG A 12 -11.56 9.30 -4.36
N PHE A 13 -11.05 9.48 -3.16
CA PHE A 13 -11.34 8.66 -1.99
C PHE A 13 -12.17 9.46 -0.97
N ASP A 14 -13.37 9.89 -1.41
CA ASP A 14 -14.32 10.59 -0.57
C ASP A 14 -14.91 9.68 0.53
N LYS A 15 -15.63 10.30 1.46
CA LYS A 15 -16.20 9.59 2.61
C LYS A 15 -17.17 8.47 2.22
N GLU A 16 -17.96 8.66 1.15
CA GLU A 16 -18.93 7.65 0.68
C GLU A 16 -18.20 6.43 0.10
N TYR A 17 -17.21 6.68 -0.76
CA TYR A 17 -16.38 5.60 -1.31
C TYR A 17 -15.68 4.80 -0.21
N VAL A 18 -15.09 5.49 0.77
CA VAL A 18 -14.36 4.85 1.86
C VAL A 18 -15.29 4.10 2.80
N ALA A 19 -16.49 4.64 3.13
CA ALA A 19 -17.50 3.94 3.92
C ALA A 19 -17.93 2.61 3.27
N ASN A 20 -18.17 2.61 1.95
CA ASN A 20 -18.48 1.40 1.19
C ASN A 20 -17.32 0.38 1.21
N LYS A 21 -16.07 0.87 1.19
CA LYS A 21 -14.89 0.01 1.31
C LYS A 21 -14.79 -0.64 2.68
N LEU A 22 -14.98 0.15 3.74
CA LEU A 22 -14.96 -0.33 5.12
C LEU A 22 -16.06 -1.35 5.37
N GLN A 23 -17.29 -1.08 4.90
CA GLN A 23 -18.38 -2.04 5.00
C GLN A 23 -18.03 -3.36 4.29
N ARG A 24 -17.55 -3.28 3.05
CA ARG A 24 -17.13 -4.48 2.32
C ARG A 24 -16.04 -5.26 3.06
N TYR A 25 -15.06 -4.59 3.65
CA TYR A 25 -14.00 -5.23 4.43
C TYR A 25 -14.59 -5.99 5.63
N ARG A 26 -15.49 -5.36 6.37
CA ARG A 26 -16.17 -5.99 7.51
C ARG A 26 -17.00 -7.22 7.14
N GLU A 27 -17.59 -7.21 5.94
CA GLU A 27 -18.43 -8.32 5.46
C GLU A 27 -17.62 -9.46 4.81
N LYS A 28 -16.52 -9.14 4.10
CA LYS A 28 -15.85 -10.08 3.19
C LYS A 28 -14.34 -10.21 3.45
N GLY A 29 -13.80 -9.45 4.39
CA GLY A 29 -12.37 -9.38 4.66
C GLY A 29 -11.57 -8.68 3.55
N PRO A 30 -10.23 -8.82 3.59
CA PRO A 30 -9.32 -8.28 2.59
C PRO A 30 -9.64 -8.78 1.18
N LYS A 31 -9.19 -8.06 0.16
CA LYS A 31 -9.21 -8.58 -1.22
C LYS A 31 -8.23 -9.73 -1.35
N GLU A 32 -8.49 -10.63 -2.29
CA GLU A 32 -7.72 -11.86 -2.46
C GLU A 32 -6.20 -11.61 -2.62
N SER A 33 -5.79 -10.62 -3.41
CA SER A 33 -4.36 -10.29 -3.54
C SER A 33 -3.75 -9.73 -2.25
N THR A 34 -4.51 -8.95 -1.48
CA THR A 34 -4.10 -8.44 -0.17
C THR A 34 -4.01 -9.58 0.85
N ARG A 35 -4.98 -10.51 0.82
CA ARG A 35 -4.99 -11.69 1.69
C ARG A 35 -3.78 -12.58 1.45
N ILE A 36 -3.43 -12.84 0.18
CA ILE A 36 -2.21 -13.61 -0.15
C ILE A 36 -0.95 -12.91 0.41
N LEU A 37 -0.86 -11.58 0.28
CA LEU A 37 0.26 -10.84 0.86
C LEU A 37 0.30 -10.98 2.38
N ILE A 38 -0.83 -10.89 3.05
CA ILE A 38 -0.95 -11.06 4.51
C ILE A 38 -0.50 -12.47 4.91
N GLU A 39 -1.04 -13.51 4.29
CA GLU A 39 -0.72 -14.92 4.58
C GLU A 39 0.79 -15.18 4.48
N VAL A 40 1.46 -14.66 3.45
CA VAL A 40 2.93 -14.81 3.30
C VAL A 40 3.70 -14.04 4.36
N LEU A 41 3.25 -12.84 4.72
CA LEU A 41 3.89 -12.07 5.78
C LEU A 41 3.71 -12.74 7.15
N GLU A 42 2.53 -13.30 7.44
CA GLU A 42 2.25 -14.04 8.69
C GLU A 42 3.21 -15.24 8.86
N GLU A 43 3.49 -15.98 7.78
CA GLU A 43 4.45 -17.11 7.80
C GLU A 43 5.90 -16.68 8.10
N THR A 44 6.22 -15.38 7.93
CA THR A 44 7.58 -14.82 8.11
C THR A 44 7.71 -13.95 9.36
N LEU A 45 6.66 -13.87 10.19
CA LEU A 45 6.69 -13.04 11.40
C LEU A 45 7.65 -13.62 12.45
N ASP A 46 8.47 -12.73 12.99
CA ASP A 46 9.17 -12.92 14.25
C ASP A 46 8.49 -12.13 15.38
N ASN A 47 8.85 -12.44 16.61
CA ASN A 47 8.35 -11.69 17.76
C ASN A 47 8.77 -10.21 17.70
N ASP A 48 7.87 -9.34 18.16
CA ASP A 48 8.09 -7.89 18.33
C ASP A 48 8.39 -7.10 17.04
N MET A 49 8.07 -7.64 15.87
CA MET A 49 8.22 -6.90 14.60
C MET A 49 7.35 -5.65 14.56
N THR A 50 7.80 -4.66 13.82
CA THR A 50 7.07 -3.41 13.53
C THR A 50 6.70 -3.34 12.04
N LEU A 51 5.57 -2.71 11.74
CA LEU A 51 5.05 -2.53 10.38
C LEU A 51 5.02 -1.05 9.97
N LEU A 52 5.41 -0.74 8.76
CA LEU A 52 5.07 0.50 8.07
C LEU A 52 4.18 0.15 6.87
N ASP A 53 2.92 0.55 6.93
CA ASP A 53 1.95 0.33 5.85
C ASP A 53 1.72 1.65 5.09
N ILE A 54 2.29 1.74 3.88
CA ILE A 54 2.25 2.93 3.04
C ILE A 54 1.03 2.85 2.13
N GLY A 55 0.17 3.89 2.15
CA GLY A 55 -1.11 3.87 1.45
C GLY A 55 -2.06 2.80 1.97
N SER A 56 -2.10 2.65 3.29
CA SER A 56 -2.78 1.54 3.99
C SER A 56 -4.28 1.45 3.73
N GLY A 57 -4.90 2.51 3.20
CA GLY A 57 -6.36 2.56 3.04
C GLY A 57 -7.09 2.39 4.37
N ILE A 58 -7.93 1.36 4.48
CA ILE A 58 -8.65 1.03 5.73
C ILE A 58 -7.80 0.21 6.71
N GLY A 59 -6.57 -0.14 6.35
CA GLY A 59 -5.64 -0.88 7.21
C GLY A 59 -5.78 -2.40 7.15
N ASP A 60 -6.20 -2.96 6.02
CA ASP A 60 -6.37 -4.41 5.84
C ASP A 60 -5.16 -5.20 6.38
N ILE A 61 -3.93 -4.82 5.96
CA ILE A 61 -2.69 -5.53 6.33
C ILE A 61 -2.35 -5.30 7.79
N GLN A 62 -2.38 -4.04 8.25
CA GLN A 62 -1.98 -3.73 9.62
C GLN A 62 -2.89 -4.36 10.66
N HIS A 63 -4.22 -4.42 10.42
CA HIS A 63 -5.14 -5.05 11.36
C HIS A 63 -4.91 -6.55 11.46
N ALA A 64 -4.63 -7.22 10.33
CA ALA A 64 -4.31 -8.64 10.33
C ALA A 64 -3.00 -8.92 11.08
N LEU A 65 -1.90 -8.26 10.69
CA LEU A 65 -0.59 -8.52 11.28
C LEU A 65 -0.50 -8.12 12.78
N LEU A 66 -1.25 -7.09 13.20
CA LEU A 66 -1.36 -6.75 14.62
C LEU A 66 -2.10 -7.86 15.41
N GLY A 67 -3.04 -8.57 14.78
CA GLY A 67 -3.68 -9.76 15.34
C GLY A 67 -2.72 -10.93 15.53
N GLU A 68 -1.75 -11.09 14.65
CA GLU A 68 -0.78 -12.19 14.60
C GLU A 68 0.55 -11.87 15.33
N GLY A 69 0.66 -10.75 16.05
CA GLY A 69 1.79 -10.50 16.94
C GLY A 69 2.74 -9.38 16.54
N VAL A 70 2.49 -8.67 15.42
CA VAL A 70 3.22 -7.42 15.14
C VAL A 70 3.01 -6.46 16.30
N LYS A 71 4.08 -5.86 16.81
CA LYS A 71 4.08 -5.04 18.02
C LYS A 71 3.30 -3.73 17.83
N GLU A 72 3.65 -3.00 16.80
CA GLU A 72 3.07 -1.69 16.45
C GLU A 72 3.11 -1.44 14.94
N SER A 73 2.25 -0.58 14.47
CA SER A 73 2.16 -0.20 13.06
C SER A 73 2.21 1.31 12.87
N TYR A 74 2.94 1.74 11.86
CA TYR A 74 2.92 3.10 11.32
C TYR A 74 2.09 3.08 10.04
N ASN A 75 1.01 3.85 10.04
CA ASN A 75 0.10 3.99 8.91
C ASN A 75 0.40 5.32 8.21
N CYS A 76 0.98 5.27 7.02
CA CYS A 76 1.21 6.46 6.20
C CYS A 76 0.18 6.52 5.08
N GLU A 77 -0.74 7.49 5.13
CA GLU A 77 -1.86 7.59 4.18
C GLU A 77 -2.11 9.05 3.79
N ALA A 78 -2.35 9.30 2.51
CA ALA A 78 -2.63 10.63 1.98
C ALA A 78 -4.09 11.05 2.12
N SER A 79 -5.04 10.09 2.09
CA SER A 79 -6.48 10.36 2.20
C SER A 79 -6.95 10.49 3.64
N SER A 80 -7.53 11.63 3.98
CA SER A 80 -8.15 11.87 5.29
C SER A 80 -9.27 10.89 5.57
N ALA A 81 -10.11 10.59 4.57
CA ALA A 81 -11.24 9.67 4.75
C ALA A 81 -10.77 8.24 5.06
N PHE A 82 -9.67 7.78 4.45
CA PHE A 82 -9.10 6.49 4.79
C PHE A 82 -8.48 6.47 6.18
N ILE A 83 -7.79 7.52 6.61
CA ILE A 83 -7.27 7.63 7.98
C ILE A 83 -8.41 7.52 8.99
N ASP A 84 -9.51 8.24 8.79
CA ASP A 84 -10.67 8.20 9.69
C ASP A 84 -11.30 6.80 9.74
N ALA A 85 -11.44 6.14 8.59
CA ALA A 85 -11.97 4.77 8.52
C ALA A 85 -11.03 3.75 9.19
N CYS A 86 -9.72 3.90 8.99
CA CYS A 86 -8.72 3.07 9.63
C CYS A 86 -8.73 3.22 11.16
N LYS A 87 -8.85 4.46 11.68
CA LYS A 87 -9.00 4.71 13.13
C LYS A 87 -10.25 4.04 13.68
N GLN A 88 -11.40 4.21 13.01
CA GLN A 88 -12.65 3.56 13.40
C GLN A 88 -12.52 2.03 13.45
N GLU A 89 -11.81 1.45 12.49
CA GLU A 89 -11.60 0.00 12.46
C GLU A 89 -10.61 -0.45 13.55
N ALA A 90 -9.55 0.34 13.81
CA ALA A 90 -8.61 0.09 14.88
C ALA A 90 -9.27 0.08 16.27
N GLU A 91 -10.18 1.04 16.52
CA GLU A 91 -10.99 1.06 17.75
C GLU A 91 -11.87 -0.18 17.85
N ARG A 92 -12.56 -0.56 16.77
CA ARG A 92 -13.43 -1.74 16.72
C ARG A 92 -12.66 -3.04 17.02
N GLN A 93 -11.41 -3.14 16.58
CA GLN A 93 -10.55 -4.31 16.78
C GLN A 93 -9.68 -4.24 18.05
N GLY A 94 -9.74 -3.14 18.81
CA GLY A 94 -8.95 -2.96 20.04
C GLY A 94 -7.45 -2.68 19.79
N ASN A 95 -7.08 -2.27 18.57
CA ASN A 95 -5.70 -2.02 18.16
C ASN A 95 -5.31 -0.53 18.12
N ALA A 96 -6.21 0.38 18.49
CA ALA A 96 -6.02 1.83 18.33
C ALA A 96 -4.73 2.38 18.97
N ASN A 97 -4.34 1.84 20.12
CA ASN A 97 -3.12 2.24 20.83
C ASN A 97 -1.82 1.68 20.23
N ARG A 98 -1.92 0.81 19.23
CA ARG A 98 -0.77 0.18 18.56
C ARG A 98 -0.53 0.74 17.16
N ILE A 99 -1.33 1.71 16.71
CA ILE A 99 -1.26 2.29 15.37
C ILE A 99 -0.97 3.78 15.46
N THR A 100 0.13 4.21 14.85
CA THR A 100 0.45 5.63 14.66
C THR A 100 0.05 6.04 13.25
N HIS A 101 -0.91 6.97 13.15
CA HIS A 101 -1.38 7.49 11.86
C HIS A 101 -0.60 8.72 11.43
N ILE A 102 -0.02 8.68 10.24
CA ILE A 102 0.79 9.75 9.64
C ILE A 102 0.10 10.17 8.33
N LYS A 103 -0.42 11.40 8.29
CA LYS A 103 -1.05 11.93 7.07
C LYS A 103 -0.02 12.61 6.20
N GLY A 104 0.02 12.27 4.91
CA GLY A 104 0.81 12.96 3.90
C GLY A 104 1.18 12.10 2.70
N ASP A 105 1.81 12.72 1.71
CA ASP A 105 2.50 12.01 0.67
C ASP A 105 3.76 11.37 1.26
N PHE A 106 3.85 10.06 1.19
CA PHE A 106 4.98 9.32 1.75
C PHE A 106 6.32 9.85 1.23
N VAL A 107 6.41 10.14 -0.06
CA VAL A 107 7.67 10.58 -0.69
C VAL A 107 8.14 11.92 -0.14
N ASP A 108 7.21 12.84 0.11
CA ASP A 108 7.52 14.16 0.66
C ASP A 108 7.94 14.12 2.13
N ILE A 109 7.37 13.19 2.91
CA ILE A 109 7.58 13.12 4.36
C ILE A 109 8.44 11.95 4.81
N ALA A 110 8.98 11.17 3.86
CA ALA A 110 9.72 9.94 4.13
C ALA A 110 10.83 10.11 5.17
N GLU A 111 11.55 11.21 5.18
CA GLU A 111 12.63 11.46 6.14
C GLU A 111 12.15 11.42 7.59
N ASN A 112 10.92 11.86 7.86
CA ASN A 112 10.32 11.92 9.19
C ASN A 112 9.59 10.63 9.61
N ILE A 113 9.48 9.64 8.68
CA ILE A 113 8.84 8.36 8.96
C ILE A 113 9.86 7.39 9.55
N PRO A 114 9.54 6.68 10.64
CA PRO A 114 10.44 5.71 11.22
C PRO A 114 10.68 4.51 10.30
N THR A 115 11.80 3.82 10.48
CA THR A 115 12.03 2.51 9.87
C THR A 115 11.21 1.44 10.58
N ALA A 116 10.79 0.40 9.84
CA ALA A 116 10.06 -0.73 10.38
C ALA A 116 10.69 -2.06 9.90
N ASP A 117 10.37 -3.16 10.57
CA ASP A 117 10.86 -4.48 10.15
C ASP A 117 10.19 -4.91 8.85
N ILE A 118 8.90 -4.57 8.70
CA ILE A 118 8.09 -4.87 7.53
C ILE A 118 7.63 -3.55 6.92
N VAL A 119 7.77 -3.40 5.60
CA VAL A 119 7.17 -2.29 4.83
C VAL A 119 6.26 -2.87 3.76
N THR A 120 5.03 -2.33 3.67
CA THR A 120 4.04 -2.78 2.69
C THR A 120 3.54 -1.65 1.81
N LEU A 121 3.32 -1.95 0.50
CA LEU A 121 2.69 -1.08 -0.48
C LEU A 121 1.65 -1.88 -1.28
N ASP A 122 0.43 -2.00 -0.76
CA ASP A 122 -0.66 -2.68 -1.46
C ASP A 122 -1.37 -1.74 -2.43
N ARG A 123 -1.09 -1.86 -3.72
CA ARG A 123 -1.69 -1.05 -4.80
C ARG A 123 -1.37 0.45 -4.70
N VAL A 124 -0.21 0.77 -4.18
CA VAL A 124 0.27 2.17 -4.02
C VAL A 124 1.17 2.58 -5.18
N ILE A 125 2.12 1.73 -5.56
CA ILE A 125 3.10 2.01 -6.63
C ILE A 125 2.39 2.40 -7.94
N CYS A 126 1.26 1.79 -8.24
CA CYS A 126 0.45 2.13 -9.41
C CYS A 126 -0.28 3.50 -9.32
N CYS A 127 -0.29 4.13 -8.17
CA CYS A 127 -0.88 5.44 -7.95
C CYS A 127 0.16 6.57 -7.94
N TYR A 128 1.43 6.25 -8.17
CA TYR A 128 2.52 7.19 -8.08
C TYR A 128 3.28 7.29 -9.41
N HIS A 129 3.49 8.51 -9.91
CA HIS A 129 4.11 8.73 -11.22
C HIS A 129 5.62 8.49 -11.18
N ASP A 130 6.29 8.91 -10.11
CA ASP A 130 7.71 8.69 -9.87
C ASP A 130 7.90 7.41 -9.03
N MET A 131 7.70 6.27 -9.69
CA MET A 131 7.87 4.95 -9.08
C MET A 131 9.28 4.73 -8.50
N PRO A 132 10.38 5.15 -9.17
CA PRO A 132 11.71 4.97 -8.61
C PRO A 132 11.90 5.67 -7.25
N ASP A 133 11.46 6.92 -7.12
CA ASP A 133 11.61 7.68 -5.87
C ASP A 133 10.79 7.05 -4.73
N LEU A 134 9.54 6.67 -5.01
CA LEU A 134 8.68 5.96 -4.06
C LEU A 134 9.32 4.65 -3.60
N VAL A 135 9.78 3.81 -4.53
CA VAL A 135 10.36 2.49 -4.22
C VAL A 135 11.66 2.64 -3.44
N ILE A 136 12.58 3.50 -3.86
CA ILE A 136 13.86 3.70 -3.18
C ILE A 136 13.65 4.21 -1.74
N LYS A 137 12.79 5.23 -1.57
CA LYS A 137 12.51 5.79 -0.24
C LYS A 137 11.81 4.78 0.68
N SER A 138 10.88 3.99 0.16
CA SER A 138 10.21 2.96 0.95
C SER A 138 11.12 1.78 1.31
N LEU A 139 12.00 1.34 0.41
CA LEU A 139 13.03 0.33 0.70
C LEU A 139 13.99 0.78 1.80
N ALA A 140 14.37 2.06 1.83
CA ALA A 140 15.21 2.63 2.89
C ALA A 140 14.56 2.55 4.29
N LYS A 141 13.23 2.37 4.36
CA LYS A 141 12.49 2.20 5.62
C LYS A 141 12.34 0.75 6.04
N ALA A 142 12.57 -0.21 5.15
CA ALA A 142 12.44 -1.63 5.45
C ALA A 142 13.73 -2.20 6.07
N ARG A 143 13.60 -2.81 7.25
CA ARG A 143 14.73 -3.46 7.93
C ARG A 143 14.86 -4.94 7.58
N LYS A 144 13.75 -5.65 7.34
CA LYS A 144 13.72 -7.09 7.08
C LYS A 144 12.91 -7.46 5.84
N LEU A 145 11.62 -7.10 5.80
CA LEU A 145 10.67 -7.54 4.78
C LEU A 145 10.08 -6.35 4.01
N TYR A 146 9.84 -6.58 2.73
CA TYR A 146 9.22 -5.60 1.84
C TYR A 146 8.15 -6.29 1.00
N GLY A 147 6.87 -5.95 1.21
CA GLY A 147 5.72 -6.56 0.57
C GLY A 147 5.03 -5.61 -0.41
N ILE A 148 4.77 -6.05 -1.64
CA ILE A 148 4.11 -5.23 -2.65
C ILE A 148 2.98 -5.96 -3.36
N VAL A 149 1.95 -5.20 -3.75
CA VAL A 149 0.94 -5.61 -4.73
C VAL A 149 0.89 -4.57 -5.84
N ILE A 150 1.23 -4.98 -7.06
CA ILE A 150 1.28 -4.11 -8.24
C ILE A 150 0.50 -4.72 -9.41
N PRO A 151 -0.03 -3.91 -10.34
CA PRO A 151 -0.65 -4.46 -11.56
C PRO A 151 0.41 -5.11 -12.44
N ILE A 152 0.06 -6.27 -13.05
CA ILE A 152 0.96 -6.94 -14.00
C ILE A 152 1.20 -6.09 -15.24
N ASP A 153 2.45 -6.10 -15.74
CA ASP A 153 2.85 -5.38 -16.94
C ASP A 153 2.44 -6.13 -18.23
N LYS A 154 1.13 -6.15 -18.50
CA LYS A 154 0.58 -6.69 -19.74
C LYS A 154 -0.08 -5.57 -20.55
N TRP A 155 0.06 -5.63 -21.88
CA TRP A 155 -0.49 -4.61 -22.78
C TRP A 155 -1.99 -4.34 -22.58
N TRP A 156 -2.77 -5.38 -22.34
CA TRP A 156 -4.21 -5.26 -22.11
C TRP A 156 -4.55 -4.64 -20.73
N VAL A 157 -3.71 -4.84 -19.70
CA VAL A 157 -3.84 -4.17 -18.40
C VAL A 157 -3.52 -2.70 -18.55
N LYS A 158 -2.44 -2.35 -19.27
CA LYS A 158 -2.09 -0.95 -19.61
C LYS A 158 -3.23 -0.27 -20.36
N LEU A 159 -3.76 -0.91 -21.38
CA LEU A 159 -4.86 -0.37 -22.17
C LEU A 159 -6.13 -0.18 -21.33
N GLY A 160 -6.51 -1.18 -20.53
CA GLY A 160 -7.67 -1.10 -19.62
C GLY A 160 -7.50 0.00 -18.59
N THR A 161 -6.32 0.13 -17.99
CA THR A 161 -6.01 1.19 -17.02
C THR A 161 -6.10 2.58 -17.67
N SER A 162 -5.51 2.76 -18.85
CA SER A 162 -5.53 4.04 -19.56
C SER A 162 -6.93 4.45 -19.98
N ILE A 163 -7.72 3.54 -20.55
CA ILE A 163 -9.06 3.86 -21.06
C ILE A 163 -10.07 3.96 -19.91
N TYR A 164 -10.14 2.95 -19.05
CA TYR A 164 -11.21 2.87 -18.06
C TYR A 164 -11.00 3.83 -16.89
N TYR A 165 -9.78 3.88 -16.34
CA TYR A 165 -9.51 4.73 -15.18
C TYR A 165 -9.09 6.14 -15.57
N ASN A 166 -8.01 6.30 -16.36
CA ASN A 166 -7.44 7.63 -16.58
C ASN A 166 -8.31 8.52 -17.45
N LEU A 167 -9.00 7.95 -18.48
CA LEU A 167 -9.95 8.71 -19.27
C LEU A 167 -11.18 9.14 -18.43
N ARG A 168 -11.67 8.26 -17.55
CA ARG A 168 -12.75 8.60 -16.62
C ARG A 168 -12.36 9.73 -15.68
N PHE A 169 -11.16 9.69 -15.10
CA PHE A 169 -10.66 10.76 -14.23
C PHE A 169 -10.48 12.07 -14.98
N LEU A 170 -10.00 12.00 -16.24
CA LEU A 170 -9.89 13.17 -17.09
C LEU A 170 -11.26 13.84 -17.32
N ILE A 171 -12.29 13.05 -17.67
CA ILE A 171 -13.66 13.53 -17.84
C ILE A 171 -14.23 14.16 -16.55
N GLN A 172 -13.92 13.57 -15.40
CA GLN A 172 -14.30 14.06 -14.08
C GLN A 172 -13.44 15.24 -13.59
N ARG A 173 -12.46 15.70 -14.38
CA ARG A 173 -11.48 16.74 -14.00
C ARG A 173 -10.72 16.42 -12.71
N ASN A 174 -10.56 15.13 -12.38
CA ASN A 174 -9.77 14.69 -11.25
C ASN A 174 -8.30 14.52 -11.69
N PRO A 175 -7.32 15.13 -11.01
CA PRO A 175 -5.91 14.99 -11.33
C PRO A 175 -5.32 13.60 -11.02
N PHE A 176 -6.01 12.76 -10.24
CA PHE A 176 -5.56 11.41 -9.92
C PHE A 176 -5.34 10.56 -11.17
N ARG A 177 -4.24 9.83 -11.20
CA ARG A 177 -3.88 8.91 -12.31
C ARG A 177 -3.44 7.56 -11.77
N VAL A 178 -3.68 6.53 -12.58
CA VAL A 178 -3.21 5.16 -12.33
C VAL A 178 -2.20 4.77 -13.40
N PHE A 179 -1.11 4.17 -12.97
CA PHE A 179 0.02 3.77 -13.81
C PHE A 179 0.19 2.24 -13.77
N VAL A 180 0.70 1.69 -14.86
CA VAL A 180 1.18 0.30 -14.91
C VAL A 180 2.67 0.38 -15.21
N HIS A 181 3.47 0.38 -14.16
CA HIS A 181 4.93 0.40 -14.27
C HIS A 181 5.46 -0.94 -14.76
N PRO A 182 6.60 -0.97 -15.48
CA PRO A 182 7.25 -2.22 -15.85
C PRO A 182 7.61 -3.02 -14.60
N THR A 183 7.07 -4.23 -14.49
CA THR A 183 7.31 -5.10 -13.32
C THR A 183 8.79 -5.37 -13.10
N GLU A 184 9.53 -5.63 -14.19
CA GLU A 184 10.97 -5.87 -14.15
C GLU A 184 11.76 -4.66 -13.62
N ALA A 185 11.32 -3.43 -13.92
CA ALA A 185 11.95 -2.23 -13.40
C ALA A 185 11.77 -2.08 -11.89
N VAL A 186 10.56 -2.37 -11.38
CA VAL A 186 10.28 -2.38 -9.93
C VAL A 186 11.15 -3.43 -9.23
N GLU A 187 11.17 -4.66 -9.75
CA GLU A 187 11.95 -5.76 -9.20
C GLU A 187 13.46 -5.47 -9.20
N THR A 188 13.97 -4.93 -10.30
CA THR A 188 15.40 -4.55 -10.43
C THR A 188 15.77 -3.51 -9.38
N LEU A 189 14.94 -2.51 -9.14
CA LEU A 189 15.19 -1.52 -8.08
C LEU A 189 15.25 -2.17 -6.70
N ILE A 190 14.34 -3.09 -6.40
CA ILE A 190 14.29 -3.78 -5.12
C ILE A 190 15.54 -4.63 -4.90
N ILE A 191 15.92 -5.43 -5.90
CA ILE A 191 17.11 -6.29 -5.83
C ILE A 191 18.40 -5.48 -5.69
N ASN A 192 18.54 -4.39 -6.47
CA ASN A 192 19.72 -3.52 -6.43
C ASN A 192 19.86 -2.77 -5.09
N ASN A 193 18.80 -2.68 -4.30
CA ASN A 193 18.83 -2.10 -2.95
C ASN A 193 19.00 -3.14 -1.83
N GLY A 194 19.48 -4.35 -2.15
CA GLY A 194 19.87 -5.37 -1.17
C GLY A 194 18.71 -6.21 -0.65
N PHE A 195 17.71 -6.47 -1.48
CA PHE A 195 16.61 -7.39 -1.16
C PHE A 195 16.59 -8.56 -2.15
N ARG A 196 16.20 -9.73 -1.67
CA ARG A 196 15.96 -10.91 -2.50
C ARG A 196 14.48 -11.27 -2.51
N ASN A 197 13.98 -11.73 -3.64
CA ASN A 197 12.61 -12.22 -3.73
C ASN A 197 12.48 -13.55 -2.98
N ILE A 198 11.52 -13.65 -2.07
CA ILE A 198 11.18 -14.88 -1.33
C ILE A 198 9.82 -15.44 -1.70
N PHE A 199 8.95 -14.60 -2.30
CA PHE A 199 7.64 -15.01 -2.78
C PHE A 199 7.20 -14.15 -3.95
N SER A 200 6.62 -14.77 -4.98
CA SER A 200 5.97 -14.07 -6.09
C SER A 200 4.82 -14.89 -6.65
N GLN A 201 3.64 -14.27 -6.73
CA GLN A 201 2.44 -14.89 -7.31
C GLN A 201 1.63 -13.87 -8.10
N VAL A 202 1.02 -14.32 -9.19
CA VAL A 202 0.05 -13.51 -9.94
C VAL A 202 -1.36 -13.99 -9.63
N LYS A 203 -2.23 -13.04 -9.25
CA LYS A 203 -3.66 -13.30 -9.04
C LYS A 203 -4.51 -12.27 -9.80
N GLY A 204 -5.20 -12.72 -10.82
CA GLY A 204 -5.94 -11.85 -11.73
C GLY A 204 -5.01 -10.88 -12.46
N THR A 205 -5.18 -9.58 -12.21
CA THR A 205 -4.34 -8.51 -12.79
C THR A 205 -3.25 -8.01 -11.84
N TRP A 206 -3.06 -8.67 -10.70
CA TRP A 206 -2.16 -8.24 -9.65
C TRP A 206 -0.99 -9.21 -9.47
N GLN A 207 0.21 -8.69 -9.39
CA GLN A 207 1.38 -9.39 -8.90
C GLN A 207 1.54 -9.07 -7.42
N ILE A 208 1.68 -10.11 -6.63
CA ILE A 208 1.99 -10.07 -5.21
C ILE A 208 3.42 -10.55 -5.05
N ALA A 209 4.26 -9.80 -4.36
CA ALA A 209 5.62 -10.22 -4.10
C ALA A 209 6.08 -9.79 -2.70
N VAL A 210 6.89 -10.65 -2.08
CA VAL A 210 7.56 -10.38 -0.81
C VAL A 210 9.06 -10.56 -1.00
N TYR A 211 9.80 -9.62 -0.47
CA TYR A 211 11.25 -9.58 -0.53
C TYR A 211 11.82 -9.51 0.89
N GLU A 212 12.96 -10.14 1.08
CA GLU A 212 13.71 -10.12 2.33
C GLU A 212 15.04 -9.40 2.12
N LYS A 213 15.45 -8.61 3.09
CA LYS A 213 16.73 -7.91 3.07
C LYS A 213 17.87 -8.90 3.21
N THR A 214 18.89 -8.79 2.34
CA THR A 214 20.07 -9.67 2.31
C THR A 214 21.16 -9.22 3.26
#